data_960204ddbb642b5836d84c41e7200978
#
_entry.id   960204ddbb642b5836d84c41e7200978
#
_cell.length_a   1.000
_cell.length_b   1.000
_cell.length_c   1.000
_cell.angle_alpha   90.00
_cell.angle_beta   90.00
_cell.angle_gamma   90.00
#
_symmetry.space_group_name_H-M   'P 1'
#
loop_
_entity.id
_entity.type
_entity.pdbx_description
1 polymer ?
#
loop_
_entity_poly.entity_id
_entity_poly.type
_entity_poly.pdbx_seq_one_letter_code
_entity_poly.pdbx_strand_id
1 'polypeptide(L)'
;MCKKSLLLLFLLPFQLVFAQTSLLTDFPEGYTPKEVGKRLAYHFVDGKHMLHIGKWISYPETFTWNGGLKFAALTNDQELVKLLQNRFELLFTTEKALLPIKNHVDVNMFGSLPLELYKITKDQRYLDLGLPYADTQWQLPENAKPKEKEWDQK
;
A
#
# COMPACT_ATOMS: atom_id res chain seq x y z
N MET A 1 60.06 42.06 -8.11
CA MET A 1 59.76 40.88 -7.25
C MET A 1 58.38 40.34 -7.62
N CYS A 2 58.34 39.26 -8.39
CA CYS A 2 57.11 38.69 -8.94
C CYS A 2 56.68 37.54 -8.05
N LYS A 3 55.55 37.68 -7.33
CA LYS A 3 54.98 36.59 -6.52
C LYS A 3 54.21 35.64 -7.43
N LYS A 4 54.73 34.44 -7.63
CA LYS A 4 54.05 33.34 -8.30
C LYS A 4 53.05 32.74 -7.32
N SER A 5 51.75 32.98 -7.52
CA SER A 5 50.69 32.28 -6.82
C SER A 5 50.56 30.87 -7.39
N LEU A 6 50.85 29.88 -6.57
CA LEU A 6 50.68 28.44 -6.88
C LEU A 6 49.21 28.07 -6.62
N LEU A 7 48.45 27.93 -7.70
CA LEU A 7 47.08 27.45 -7.65
C LEU A 7 47.09 25.91 -7.50
N LEU A 8 46.90 25.44 -6.26
CA LEU A 8 46.79 24.01 -5.99
C LEU A 8 45.37 23.55 -6.38
N LEU A 9 45.26 22.93 -7.56
CA LEU A 9 44.01 22.33 -8.02
C LEU A 9 43.82 21.03 -7.25
N PHE A 10 42.92 21.04 -6.27
CA PHE A 10 42.47 19.85 -5.57
C PHE A 10 41.59 19.01 -6.51
N LEU A 11 42.19 18.03 -7.19
CA LEU A 11 41.49 16.95 -7.88
C LEU A 11 40.94 16.01 -6.80
N LEU A 12 39.72 16.30 -6.34
CA LEU A 12 38.93 15.31 -5.60
C LEU A 12 38.65 14.13 -6.54
N PRO A 13 39.05 12.89 -6.19
CA PRO A 13 38.63 11.74 -6.93
C PRO A 13 37.12 11.59 -6.78
N PHE A 14 36.39 11.82 -7.86
CA PHE A 14 34.98 11.49 -7.96
C PHE A 14 34.89 9.96 -7.91
N GLN A 15 34.79 9.41 -6.71
CA GLN A 15 34.46 7.99 -6.55
C GLN A 15 33.04 7.84 -7.03
N LEU A 16 32.87 7.39 -8.27
CA LEU A 16 31.63 6.85 -8.78
C LEU A 16 31.27 5.65 -7.88
N VAL A 17 30.38 5.91 -6.90
CA VAL A 17 29.72 4.85 -6.16
C VAL A 17 28.81 4.16 -7.16
N PHE A 18 29.34 3.14 -7.81
CA PHE A 18 28.50 2.18 -8.50
C PHE A 18 27.69 1.48 -7.41
N ALA A 19 26.45 1.91 -7.23
CA ALA A 19 25.50 1.16 -6.44
C ALA A 19 25.48 -0.26 -7.02
N GLN A 20 25.93 -1.23 -6.24
CA GLN A 20 25.86 -2.64 -6.63
C GLN A 20 24.40 -3.03 -6.73
N THR A 21 23.81 -2.84 -7.90
CA THR A 21 22.44 -3.28 -8.24
C THR A 21 22.34 -4.77 -8.54
N SER A 22 23.43 -5.53 -8.39
CA SER A 22 23.53 -6.88 -8.98
C SER A 22 23.41 -8.05 -8.01
N LEU A 23 23.09 -7.85 -6.73
CA LEU A 23 23.03 -8.98 -5.78
C LEU A 23 21.78 -9.85 -5.90
N LEU A 24 20.82 -9.53 -6.77
CA LEU A 24 19.56 -10.26 -6.92
C LEU A 24 19.19 -10.45 -8.40
N THR A 25 20.09 -10.96 -9.22
CA THR A 25 19.86 -11.17 -10.66
C THR A 25 19.76 -12.63 -11.08
N ASP A 26 20.25 -13.53 -10.27
CA ASP A 26 20.36 -14.97 -10.62
C ASP A 26 19.21 -15.77 -9.96
N PHE A 27 17.99 -15.53 -10.45
CA PHE A 27 16.83 -16.27 -10.00
C PHE A 27 16.60 -17.50 -10.89
N PRO A 28 16.27 -18.68 -10.33
CA PRO A 28 15.77 -19.79 -11.12
C PRO A 28 14.55 -19.38 -11.96
N GLU A 29 14.34 -20.07 -13.08
CA GLU A 29 13.17 -19.85 -13.93
C GLU A 29 11.87 -19.92 -13.10
N GLY A 30 10.98 -18.96 -13.29
CA GLY A 30 9.72 -18.84 -12.54
C GLY A 30 9.83 -18.24 -11.13
N TYR A 31 11.05 -17.86 -10.67
CA TYR A 31 11.25 -17.34 -9.32
C TYR A 31 11.78 -15.90 -9.27
N THR A 32 11.78 -15.20 -10.39
CA THR A 32 12.05 -13.76 -10.35
C THR A 32 11.03 -13.03 -9.49
N PRO A 33 11.36 -11.91 -8.85
CA PRO A 33 10.39 -11.10 -8.07
C PRO A 33 9.13 -10.77 -8.87
N LYS A 34 9.27 -10.51 -10.18
CA LYS A 34 8.14 -10.22 -11.07
C LYS A 34 7.23 -11.44 -11.24
N GLU A 35 7.79 -12.63 -11.48
CA GLU A 35 7.00 -13.85 -11.67
C GLU A 35 6.31 -14.28 -10.38
N VAL A 36 7.03 -14.22 -9.25
CA VAL A 36 6.46 -14.53 -7.93
C VAL A 36 5.36 -13.54 -7.57
N GLY A 37 5.62 -12.24 -7.74
CA GLY A 37 4.64 -11.18 -7.48
C GLY A 37 3.39 -11.35 -8.33
N LYS A 38 3.54 -11.69 -9.61
CA LYS A 38 2.41 -11.96 -10.51
C LYS A 38 1.57 -13.14 -10.00
N ARG A 39 2.18 -14.28 -9.70
CA ARG A 39 1.44 -15.46 -9.18
C ARG A 39 0.69 -15.13 -7.89
N LEU A 40 1.33 -14.44 -6.95
CA LEU A 40 0.71 -14.07 -5.68
C LEU A 40 -0.49 -13.13 -5.88
N ALA A 41 -0.35 -12.12 -6.73
CA ALA A 41 -1.41 -11.14 -6.98
C ALA A 41 -2.62 -11.76 -7.68
N TYR A 42 -2.40 -12.60 -8.69
CA TYR A 42 -3.49 -13.31 -9.36
C TYR A 42 -4.15 -14.37 -8.45
N HIS A 43 -3.36 -15.10 -7.66
CA HIS A 43 -3.92 -16.02 -6.65
C HIS A 43 -4.80 -15.28 -5.62
N PHE A 44 -4.40 -14.07 -5.23
CA PHE A 44 -5.21 -13.24 -4.33
C PHE A 44 -6.56 -12.85 -4.95
N VAL A 45 -6.61 -12.54 -6.26
CA VAL A 45 -7.86 -12.18 -6.95
C VAL A 45 -8.89 -13.29 -6.84
N ASP A 46 -8.46 -14.55 -6.99
CA ASP A 46 -9.34 -15.74 -6.98
C ASP A 46 -9.61 -16.27 -5.56
N GLY A 47 -8.88 -15.75 -4.57
CA GLY A 47 -8.97 -16.22 -3.19
C GLY A 47 -10.24 -15.75 -2.47
N LYS A 48 -10.64 -16.49 -1.44
CA LYS A 48 -11.68 -16.03 -0.51
C LYS A 48 -11.13 -14.87 0.34
N HIS A 49 -12.03 -14.00 0.82
CA HIS A 49 -11.63 -12.92 1.74
C HIS A 49 -11.10 -13.48 3.06
N MET A 50 -9.98 -12.90 3.51
CA MET A 50 -9.49 -13.08 4.87
C MET A 50 -10.22 -12.12 5.80
N LEU A 51 -11.13 -12.67 6.60
CA LEU A 51 -11.98 -11.87 7.46
C LEU A 51 -11.43 -11.85 8.89
N HIS A 52 -11.54 -10.69 9.55
CA HIS A 52 -11.32 -10.58 10.98
C HIS A 52 -12.51 -11.22 11.72
N ILE A 53 -12.24 -12.27 12.49
CA ILE A 53 -13.25 -13.07 13.23
C ILE A 53 -14.48 -13.43 12.38
N GLY A 54 -14.29 -13.63 11.07
CA GLY A 54 -15.36 -14.01 10.14
C GLY A 54 -16.37 -12.89 9.82
N LYS A 55 -16.07 -11.62 10.12
CA LYS A 55 -17.05 -10.52 10.01
C LYS A 55 -16.71 -9.49 8.92
N TRP A 56 -15.49 -8.98 8.89
CA TRP A 56 -15.11 -7.92 7.95
C TRP A 56 -13.69 -8.09 7.42
N ILE A 57 -13.38 -7.39 6.35
CA ILE A 57 -12.06 -7.40 5.72
C ILE A 57 -10.98 -7.13 6.77
N SER A 58 -10.02 -8.03 6.90
CA SER A 58 -8.92 -7.93 7.85
C SER A 58 -7.80 -7.04 7.33
N TYR A 59 -6.91 -6.57 8.23
CA TYR A 59 -5.73 -5.79 7.81
C TYR A 59 -4.76 -6.60 6.92
N PRO A 60 -4.53 -7.92 7.10
CA PRO A 60 -3.72 -8.70 6.17
C PRO A 60 -4.29 -8.73 4.75
N GLU A 61 -5.61 -8.85 4.62
CA GLU A 61 -6.30 -8.75 3.33
C GLU A 61 -6.03 -7.39 2.68
N THR A 62 -6.20 -6.30 3.44
CA THR A 62 -5.97 -4.93 2.97
C THR A 62 -4.54 -4.73 2.48
N PHE A 63 -3.54 -5.23 3.21
CA PHE A 63 -2.13 -5.16 2.80
C PHE A 63 -1.87 -5.94 1.52
N THR A 64 -2.41 -7.15 1.42
CA THR A 64 -2.23 -8.00 0.23
C THR A 64 -2.84 -7.34 -0.99
N TRP A 65 -4.03 -6.77 -0.85
CA TRP A 65 -4.72 -6.06 -1.92
C TRP A 65 -3.96 -4.81 -2.38
N ASN A 66 -3.53 -3.96 -1.44
CA ASN A 66 -2.69 -2.82 -1.75
C ASN A 66 -1.37 -3.22 -2.43
N GLY A 67 -0.76 -4.30 -1.96
CA GLY A 67 0.44 -4.88 -2.58
C GLY A 67 0.17 -5.29 -4.03
N GLY A 68 -0.97 -5.93 -4.29
CA GLY A 68 -1.41 -6.30 -5.64
C GLY A 68 -1.61 -5.09 -6.56
N LEU A 69 -2.27 -4.03 -6.09
CA LEU A 69 -2.47 -2.80 -6.85
C LEU A 69 -1.13 -2.10 -7.17
N LYS A 70 -0.24 -2.01 -6.19
CA LYS A 70 1.11 -1.44 -6.41
C LYS A 70 1.94 -2.28 -7.37
N PHE A 71 1.88 -3.60 -7.24
CA PHE A 71 2.55 -4.51 -8.16
C PHE A 71 2.02 -4.34 -9.58
N ALA A 72 0.70 -4.29 -9.77
CA ALA A 72 0.06 -4.06 -11.06
C ALA A 72 0.50 -2.74 -11.69
N ALA A 73 0.56 -1.66 -10.89
CA ALA A 73 1.05 -0.36 -11.34
C ALA A 73 2.53 -0.40 -11.77
N LEU A 74 3.40 -1.00 -10.95
CA LEU A 74 4.84 -1.11 -11.22
C LEU A 74 5.15 -1.98 -12.46
N THR A 75 4.32 -2.99 -12.72
CA THR A 75 4.48 -3.90 -13.87
C THR A 75 3.66 -3.48 -15.09
N ASN A 76 2.89 -2.40 -14.98
CA ASN A 76 1.94 -1.92 -15.99
C ASN A 76 0.90 -2.98 -16.39
N ASP A 77 0.49 -3.83 -15.44
CA ASP A 77 -0.49 -4.90 -15.64
C ASP A 77 -1.92 -4.36 -15.44
N GLN A 78 -2.49 -3.80 -16.53
CA GLN A 78 -3.82 -3.20 -16.50
C GLN A 78 -4.95 -4.22 -16.28
N GLU A 79 -4.73 -5.47 -16.68
CA GLU A 79 -5.69 -6.56 -16.44
C GLU A 79 -5.79 -6.84 -14.93
N LEU A 80 -4.65 -6.96 -14.26
CA LEU A 80 -4.61 -7.15 -12.81
C LEU A 80 -5.25 -5.99 -12.05
N VAL A 81 -5.00 -4.74 -12.47
CA VAL A 81 -5.70 -3.57 -11.90
C VAL A 81 -7.20 -3.74 -11.97
N LYS A 82 -7.71 -4.11 -13.15
CA LYS A 82 -9.15 -4.30 -13.38
C LYS A 82 -9.73 -5.45 -12.54
N LEU A 83 -9.02 -6.55 -12.41
CA LEU A 83 -9.44 -7.69 -11.59
C LEU A 83 -9.52 -7.31 -10.11
N LEU A 84 -8.49 -6.64 -9.59
CA LEU A 84 -8.47 -6.14 -8.21
C LEU A 84 -9.57 -5.11 -7.95
N GLN A 85 -9.84 -4.23 -8.92
CA GLN A 85 -10.94 -3.28 -8.86
C GLN A 85 -12.29 -4.00 -8.84
N ASN A 86 -12.53 -4.96 -9.74
CA ASN A 86 -13.79 -5.73 -9.80
C ASN A 86 -14.05 -6.46 -8.48
N ARG A 87 -13.00 -7.03 -7.85
CA ARG A 87 -13.11 -7.62 -6.51
C ARG A 87 -13.61 -6.60 -5.49
N PHE A 88 -13.12 -5.36 -5.54
CA PHE A 88 -13.52 -4.28 -4.64
C PHE A 88 -14.97 -3.82 -4.88
N GLU A 89 -15.45 -3.81 -6.11
CA GLU A 89 -16.82 -3.38 -6.45
C GLU A 89 -17.89 -4.19 -5.71
N LEU A 90 -17.59 -5.43 -5.34
CA LEU A 90 -18.50 -6.25 -4.54
C LEU A 90 -18.76 -5.66 -3.16
N LEU A 91 -17.80 -4.92 -2.60
CA LEU A 91 -17.94 -4.23 -1.31
C LEU A 91 -18.91 -3.04 -1.37
N PHE A 92 -19.22 -2.52 -2.56
CA PHE A 92 -20.30 -1.53 -2.72
C PHE A 92 -21.68 -2.18 -2.84
N THR A 93 -21.75 -3.48 -3.10
CA THR A 93 -22.98 -4.19 -3.44
C THR A 93 -23.23 -5.40 -2.55
N THR A 94 -22.94 -6.59 -3.04
CA THR A 94 -23.27 -7.87 -2.40
C THR A 94 -22.48 -8.16 -1.13
N GLU A 95 -21.28 -7.59 -1.01
CA GLU A 95 -20.36 -7.81 0.11
C GLU A 95 -20.22 -6.59 1.03
N LYS A 96 -21.16 -5.65 0.96
CA LYS A 96 -21.15 -4.42 1.77
C LYS A 96 -21.05 -4.69 3.28
N ALA A 97 -21.57 -5.80 3.75
CA ALA A 97 -21.48 -6.22 5.15
C ALA A 97 -20.04 -6.54 5.62
N LEU A 98 -19.12 -6.76 4.67
CA LEU A 98 -17.71 -7.03 4.97
C LEU A 98 -16.88 -5.75 5.17
N LEU A 99 -17.46 -4.56 4.97
CA LEU A 99 -16.77 -3.30 5.23
C LEU A 99 -16.43 -3.19 6.72
N PRO A 100 -15.17 -2.88 7.06
CA PRO A 100 -14.76 -2.74 8.45
C PRO A 100 -15.42 -1.56 9.14
N ILE A 101 -15.62 -1.68 10.45
CA ILE A 101 -16.10 -0.57 11.29
C ILE A 101 -14.91 0.36 11.55
N LYS A 102 -15.13 1.70 11.45
CA LYS A 102 -14.10 2.72 11.68
C LYS A 102 -13.71 2.82 13.17
N ASN A 103 -12.65 3.56 13.45
CA ASN A 103 -12.15 3.96 14.78
C ASN A 103 -11.31 2.90 15.51
N HIS A 104 -10.60 2.06 14.77
CA HIS A 104 -9.56 1.20 15.31
C HIS A 104 -8.40 1.14 14.30
N VAL A 105 -7.15 1.22 14.78
CA VAL A 105 -5.96 1.32 13.91
C VAL A 105 -5.90 0.19 12.86
N ASP A 106 -6.14 -1.06 13.27
CA ASP A 106 -6.10 -2.22 12.39
C ASP A 106 -7.20 -2.21 11.33
N VAL A 107 -8.26 -1.46 11.58
CA VAL A 107 -9.45 -1.38 10.72
C VAL A 107 -9.40 -0.15 9.84
N ASN A 108 -8.93 0.98 10.40
CA ASN A 108 -8.84 2.24 9.67
C ASN A 108 -7.87 2.15 8.48
N MET A 109 -6.87 1.26 8.55
CA MET A 109 -6.00 1.05 7.42
C MET A 109 -6.73 0.55 6.16
N PHE A 110 -7.95 -0.04 6.29
CA PHE A 110 -8.79 -0.39 5.15
C PHE A 110 -9.00 0.80 4.21
N GLY A 111 -9.11 2.02 4.76
CA GLY A 111 -9.28 3.24 3.98
C GLY A 111 -8.18 3.48 2.95
N SER A 112 -6.98 2.96 3.18
CA SER A 112 -5.88 3.08 2.22
C SER A 112 -6.19 2.41 0.87
N LEU A 113 -7.00 1.37 0.87
CA LEU A 113 -7.34 0.59 -0.31
C LEU A 113 -8.26 1.34 -1.28
N PRO A 114 -9.44 1.86 -0.86
CA PRO A 114 -10.26 2.69 -1.74
C PRO A 114 -9.55 4.00 -2.12
N LEU A 115 -8.72 4.59 -1.27
CA LEU A 115 -7.94 5.78 -1.65
C LEU A 115 -6.92 5.48 -2.74
N GLU A 116 -6.29 4.31 -2.74
CA GLU A 116 -5.40 3.88 -3.84
C GLU A 116 -6.20 3.64 -5.14
N LEU A 117 -7.37 3.00 -5.05
CA LEU A 117 -8.27 2.85 -6.21
C LEU A 117 -8.73 4.20 -6.77
N TYR A 118 -9.04 5.18 -5.91
CA TYR A 118 -9.33 6.55 -6.36
C TYR A 118 -8.17 7.18 -7.11
N LYS A 119 -6.93 6.99 -6.66
CA LYS A 119 -5.74 7.50 -7.36
C LYS A 119 -5.62 6.95 -8.77
N ILE A 120 -5.99 5.69 -8.96
CA ILE A 120 -5.92 4.99 -10.26
C ILE A 120 -7.10 5.38 -11.15
N THR A 121 -8.33 5.34 -10.62
CA THR A 121 -9.57 5.42 -11.41
C THR A 121 -10.20 6.81 -11.49
N LYS A 122 -9.93 7.67 -10.50
CA LYS A 122 -10.60 8.96 -10.27
C LYS A 122 -12.12 8.83 -9.99
N ASP A 123 -12.61 7.63 -9.69
CA ASP A 123 -14.01 7.41 -9.31
C ASP A 123 -14.24 7.92 -7.87
N GLN A 124 -15.15 8.89 -7.74
CA GLN A 124 -15.45 9.57 -6.48
C GLN A 124 -15.95 8.63 -5.39
N ARG A 125 -16.62 7.53 -5.75
CA ARG A 125 -17.14 6.55 -4.78
C ARG A 125 -16.02 5.98 -3.89
N TYR A 126 -14.83 5.75 -4.45
CA TYR A 126 -13.69 5.27 -3.67
C TYR A 126 -13.16 6.33 -2.70
N LEU A 127 -13.13 7.60 -3.11
CA LEU A 127 -12.73 8.69 -2.24
C LEU A 127 -13.71 8.83 -1.06
N ASP A 128 -15.00 8.86 -1.35
CA ASP A 128 -16.08 8.99 -0.36
C ASP A 128 -16.09 7.85 0.64
N LEU A 129 -15.70 6.63 0.21
CA LEU A 129 -15.56 5.49 1.10
C LEU A 129 -14.26 5.56 1.94
N GLY A 130 -13.16 5.99 1.35
CA GLY A 130 -11.83 5.95 1.99
C GLY A 130 -11.57 7.07 2.98
N LEU A 131 -11.96 8.31 2.67
CA LEU A 131 -11.72 9.47 3.52
C LEU A 131 -12.21 9.31 4.96
N PRO A 132 -13.43 8.79 5.23
CA PRO A 132 -13.88 8.61 6.59
C PRO A 132 -13.01 7.70 7.45
N TYR A 133 -12.27 6.75 6.87
CA TYR A 133 -11.29 5.93 7.60
C TYR A 133 -10.04 6.72 7.95
N ALA A 134 -9.58 7.60 7.06
CA ALA A 134 -8.43 8.47 7.31
C ALA A 134 -8.77 9.57 8.35
N ASP A 135 -9.90 10.22 8.19
CA ASP A 135 -10.30 11.38 9.02
C ASP A 135 -10.63 10.97 10.46
N THR A 136 -11.17 9.76 10.67
CA THR A 136 -11.57 9.28 11.99
C THR A 136 -10.44 8.60 12.77
N GLN A 137 -9.26 8.38 12.18
CA GLN A 137 -8.16 7.67 12.86
C GLN A 137 -7.65 8.38 14.12
N TRP A 138 -7.86 9.69 14.21
CA TRP A 138 -7.47 10.54 15.34
C TRP A 138 -8.63 10.88 16.27
N GLN A 139 -9.82 10.34 16.02
CA GLN A 139 -11.01 10.60 16.82
C GLN A 139 -11.29 9.43 17.73
N LEU A 140 -11.56 9.70 18.98
CA LEU A 140 -12.09 8.68 19.87
C LEU A 140 -13.52 8.30 19.44
N PRO A 141 -13.87 7.00 19.42
CA PRO A 141 -15.26 6.59 19.23
C PRO A 141 -16.13 7.11 20.37
N GLU A 142 -17.39 7.41 20.09
CA GLU A 142 -18.35 7.90 21.11
C GLU A 142 -18.44 7.00 22.34
N ASN A 143 -18.29 5.67 22.13
CA ASN A 143 -18.31 4.65 23.16
C ASN A 143 -16.91 4.25 23.65
N ALA A 144 -15.89 5.11 23.49
CA ALA A 144 -14.53 4.85 23.91
C ALA A 144 -14.45 4.48 25.40
N LYS A 145 -13.70 3.43 25.70
CA LYS A 145 -13.45 2.97 27.07
C LYS A 145 -12.60 3.97 27.84
N PRO A 146 -12.66 4.00 29.18
CA PRO A 146 -11.86 4.91 29.99
C PRO A 146 -10.37 4.90 29.65
N LYS A 147 -9.79 3.72 29.42
CA LYS A 147 -8.38 3.57 29.07
C LYS A 147 -8.04 4.19 27.72
N GLU A 148 -8.93 4.14 26.73
CA GLU A 148 -8.74 4.76 25.41
C GLU A 148 -8.77 6.28 25.54
N LYS A 149 -9.65 6.83 26.41
CA LYS A 149 -9.72 8.26 26.71
C LYS A 149 -8.45 8.78 27.39
N GLU A 150 -7.80 7.96 28.23
CA GLU A 150 -6.52 8.32 28.85
C GLU A 150 -5.39 8.43 27.82
N TRP A 151 -5.42 7.64 26.75
CA TRP A 151 -4.42 7.68 25.70
C TRP A 151 -4.52 8.91 24.81
N ASP A 152 -5.73 9.40 24.60
CA ASP A 152 -5.96 10.62 23.83
C ASP A 152 -5.47 11.89 24.55
N GLN A 153 -5.33 11.85 25.87
CA GLN A 153 -4.87 12.97 26.67
C GLN A 153 -3.34 13.05 26.84
N LYS A 154 -2.57 12.12 26.28
CA LYS A 154 -1.10 12.06 26.34
C LYS A 154 -0.46 12.47 25.03
#